data_73fb81063de305896a7532c5d6976a5c
#
_entry.id   73fb81063de305896a7532c5d6976a5c
#
_cell.length_a   1.000
_cell.length_b   1.000
_cell.length_c   1.000
_cell.angle_alpha   90.00
_cell.angle_beta   90.00
_cell.angle_gamma   90.00
#
_symmetry.space_group_name_H-M   'P 1'
#
loop_
_entity.id
_entity.type
_entity.pdbx_description
1 polymer ?
#
loop_
_entity_poly.entity_id
_entity_poly.type
_entity_poly.pdbx_seq_one_letter_code
_entity_poly.pdbx_strand_id
1 'polypeptide(L)'
;TAWNFGPYLDNNITVEQLVLKAIRFWDSIHYEFDSKEHPYESNYLMLDSTKAYKKLFWKPVWDIDTTIQRTIEWYKTFYNSGTIISEQVLTDYISDAQEKCLDWCK
;
A
#
# COMPACT_ATOMS: atom_id res chain seq x y z
N THR A 1 5.77 21.32 8.68
CA THR A 1 4.53 20.64 9.06
C THR A 1 4.53 19.23 8.51
N ALA A 2 4.37 18.23 9.37
CA ALA A 2 4.37 16.83 8.97
C ALA A 2 2.95 16.34 8.66
N TRP A 3 2.85 15.48 7.67
CA TRP A 3 1.60 14.83 7.28
C TRP A 3 1.82 13.32 7.20
N ASN A 4 0.85 12.54 7.67
CA ASN A 4 0.85 11.10 7.54
C ASN A 4 -0.26 10.66 6.58
N PHE A 5 0.09 9.79 5.65
CA PHE A 5 -0.85 9.18 4.72
C PHE A 5 -0.72 7.67 4.85
N GLY A 6 -1.79 7.00 5.12
CA GLY A 6 -1.78 5.55 5.32
C GLY A 6 -3.14 4.93 5.08
N PRO A 7 -3.23 3.60 5.16
CA PRO A 7 -4.49 2.90 4.96
C PRO A 7 -5.48 3.19 6.10
N TYR A 8 -6.73 2.76 5.89
CA TYR A 8 -7.71 2.76 6.97
C TYR A 8 -7.23 1.92 8.14
N LEU A 9 -7.58 2.33 9.36
CA LEU A 9 -7.13 1.65 10.59
C LEU A 9 -7.60 0.19 10.66
N ASP A 10 -8.74 -0.13 10.06
CA ASP A 10 -9.29 -1.48 10.01
C ASP A 10 -8.62 -2.37 8.96
N ASN A 11 -7.77 -1.83 8.10
CA ASN A 11 -6.99 -2.59 7.11
C ASN A 11 -5.64 -3.07 7.66
N ASN A 12 -5.58 -3.30 8.95
CA ASN A 12 -4.34 -3.66 9.63
C ASN A 12 -4.00 -5.12 9.40
N ILE A 13 -2.77 -5.38 8.95
CA ILE A 13 -2.30 -6.75 8.73
C ILE A 13 -0.88 -6.90 9.29
N THR A 14 -0.53 -8.15 9.61
CA THR A 14 0.85 -8.48 10.02
C THR A 14 1.79 -8.50 8.80
N VAL A 15 3.10 -8.43 9.06
CA VAL A 15 4.11 -8.56 7.98
C VAL A 15 3.96 -9.91 7.26
N GLU A 16 3.70 -10.98 8.00
CA GLU A 16 3.47 -12.30 7.40
C GLU A 16 2.28 -12.27 6.43
N GLN A 17 1.16 -11.69 6.85
CA GLN A 17 -0.02 -11.55 6.01
C GLN A 17 0.27 -10.72 4.76
N LEU A 18 1.05 -9.65 4.91
CA LEU A 18 1.47 -8.81 3.79
C LEU A 18 2.28 -9.63 2.78
N VAL A 19 3.26 -10.40 3.24
CA VAL A 19 4.11 -11.24 2.37
C VAL A 19 3.28 -12.31 1.67
N LEU A 20 2.37 -12.97 2.38
CA LEU A 20 1.48 -13.98 1.78
C LEU A 20 0.58 -13.37 0.69
N LYS A 21 0.09 -12.18 0.89
CA LYS A 21 -0.68 -11.47 -0.13
C LYS A 21 0.17 -11.09 -1.34
N ALA A 22 1.40 -10.65 -1.11
CA ALA A 22 2.33 -10.29 -2.19
C ALA A 22 2.68 -11.51 -3.06
N ILE A 23 2.85 -12.68 -2.47
CA ILE A 23 3.16 -13.92 -3.20
C ILE A 23 2.04 -14.29 -4.18
N ARG A 24 0.79 -13.96 -3.88
CA ARG A 24 -0.33 -14.21 -4.80
C ARG A 24 -0.18 -13.49 -6.14
N PHE A 25 0.48 -12.33 -6.14
CA PHE A 25 0.69 -11.52 -7.32
C PHE A 25 2.04 -11.73 -7.98
N TRP A 26 2.97 -12.34 -7.25
CA TRP A 26 4.32 -12.64 -7.75
C TRP A 26 4.87 -13.87 -7.05
N ASP A 27 4.70 -15.02 -7.64
CA ASP A 27 5.06 -16.33 -7.07
C ASP A 27 6.57 -16.57 -6.92
N SER A 28 7.39 -15.72 -7.53
CA SER A 28 8.85 -15.77 -7.37
C SER A 28 9.33 -15.25 -6.02
N ILE A 29 8.46 -14.67 -5.19
CA ILE A 29 8.81 -14.18 -3.87
C ILE A 29 8.96 -15.39 -2.92
N HIS A 30 10.11 -15.44 -2.24
CA HIS A 30 10.39 -16.45 -1.21
C HIS A 30 10.65 -15.77 0.11
N TYR A 31 10.20 -16.37 1.19
CA TYR A 31 10.44 -15.86 2.53
C TYR A 31 10.74 -17.00 3.50
N GLU A 32 11.44 -16.67 4.58
CA GLU A 32 11.73 -17.59 5.67
C GLU A 32 11.38 -16.95 6.99
N PHE A 33 10.87 -17.75 7.94
CA PHE A 33 10.69 -17.29 9.29
C PHE A 33 12.03 -17.24 10.00
N ASP A 34 12.33 -16.09 10.59
CA ASP A 34 13.47 -15.97 11.47
C ASP A 34 13.01 -16.29 12.89
N SER A 35 13.53 -17.41 13.43
CA SER A 35 13.21 -17.88 14.79
C SER A 35 14.08 -17.24 15.86
N LYS A 36 15.04 -16.37 15.49
CA LYS A 36 15.91 -15.68 16.45
C LYS A 36 15.14 -14.58 17.15
N GLU A 37 15.50 -14.33 18.43
CA GLU A 37 14.99 -13.18 19.14
C GLU A 37 15.56 -11.90 18.51
N HIS A 38 14.68 -11.00 18.18
CA HIS A 38 15.02 -9.67 17.68
C HIS A 38 14.62 -8.61 18.67
N PRO A 39 15.20 -7.41 18.62
CA PRO A 39 14.70 -6.29 19.38
C PRO A 39 13.20 -6.13 19.12
N TYR A 40 12.48 -5.70 20.15
CA TYR A 40 11.04 -5.54 20.05
C TYR A 40 10.66 -4.64 18.88
N GLU A 41 9.82 -5.16 18.00
CA GLU A 41 9.15 -4.38 16.97
C GLU A 41 7.65 -4.48 17.19
N SER A 42 6.95 -3.39 16.95
CA SER A 42 5.50 -3.41 17.02
C SER A 42 4.94 -4.40 15.99
N ASN A 43 4.04 -5.29 16.40
CA ASN A 43 3.33 -6.18 15.48
C ASN A 43 2.46 -5.41 14.50
N TYR A 44 2.08 -4.20 14.86
CA TYR A 44 1.23 -3.34 14.05
C TYR A 44 1.88 -1.96 13.95
N LEU A 45 2.29 -1.60 12.76
CA LEU A 45 2.76 -0.25 12.47
C LEU A 45 1.65 0.45 11.70
N MET A 46 1.02 1.43 12.35
CA MET A 46 -0.04 2.21 11.74
C MET A 46 0.31 3.67 11.71
N LEU A 47 -0.03 4.32 10.60
CA LEU A 47 0.02 5.77 10.51
C LEU A 47 -1.37 6.33 10.77
N ASP A 48 -1.44 7.33 11.64
CA ASP A 48 -2.68 8.06 11.89
C ASP A 48 -2.82 9.17 10.86
N SER A 49 -3.75 9.00 9.94
CA SER A 49 -4.02 9.94 8.84
C SER A 49 -5.11 10.96 9.19
N THR A 50 -5.47 11.09 10.46
CA THR A 50 -6.57 11.98 10.89
C THR A 50 -6.37 13.43 10.43
N LYS A 51 -5.14 13.94 10.52
CA LYS A 51 -4.82 15.32 10.08
C LYS A 51 -5.10 15.49 8.59
N ALA A 52 -4.66 14.54 7.77
CA ALA A 52 -4.91 14.57 6.33
C ALA A 52 -6.40 14.51 6.03
N TYR A 53 -7.13 13.65 6.73
CA TYR A 53 -8.57 13.54 6.58
C TYR A 53 -9.30 14.84 6.93
N LYS A 54 -8.98 15.43 8.09
CA LYS A 54 -9.70 16.63 8.58
C LYS A 54 -9.35 17.89 7.81
N LYS A 55 -8.10 18.06 7.40
CA LYS A 55 -7.64 19.31 6.80
C LYS A 55 -7.59 19.28 5.28
N LEU A 56 -7.33 18.12 4.68
CA LEU A 56 -7.25 17.96 3.23
C LEU A 56 -8.42 17.18 2.65
N PHE A 57 -9.29 16.66 3.50
CA PHE A 57 -10.38 15.74 3.11
C PHE A 57 -9.85 14.51 2.38
N TRP A 58 -8.60 14.11 2.70
CA TRP A 58 -7.96 12.98 2.07
C TRP A 58 -8.42 11.66 2.66
N LYS A 59 -8.73 10.71 1.79
CA LYS A 59 -9.04 9.32 2.17
C LYS A 59 -8.26 8.38 1.27
N PRO A 60 -7.86 7.20 1.78
CA PRO A 60 -7.28 6.18 0.92
C PRO A 60 -8.25 5.80 -0.20
N VAL A 61 -7.72 5.61 -1.39
CA VAL A 61 -8.52 5.20 -2.55
C VAL A 61 -8.58 3.68 -2.63
N TRP A 62 -7.45 3.03 -2.43
CA TRP A 62 -7.31 1.57 -2.57
C TRP A 62 -7.32 0.89 -1.21
N ASP A 63 -7.95 -0.28 -1.14
CA ASP A 63 -7.84 -1.16 0.01
C ASP A 63 -6.46 -1.83 0.04
N ILE A 64 -6.20 -2.62 1.10
CA ILE A 64 -4.89 -3.24 1.27
C ILE A 64 -4.56 -4.22 0.13
N ASP A 65 -5.53 -4.99 -0.33
CA ASP A 65 -5.30 -5.96 -1.40
C ASP A 65 -4.96 -5.27 -2.72
N THR A 66 -5.70 -4.23 -3.09
CA THR A 66 -5.44 -3.45 -4.29
C THR A 66 -4.09 -2.74 -4.20
N THR A 67 -3.77 -2.16 -3.03
CA THR A 67 -2.49 -1.49 -2.81
C THR A 67 -1.32 -2.45 -3.00
N ILE A 68 -1.40 -3.65 -2.44
CA ILE A 68 -0.35 -4.67 -2.58
C ILE A 68 -0.24 -5.10 -4.04
N GLN A 69 -1.37 -5.37 -4.70
CA GLN A 69 -1.39 -5.76 -6.11
C GLN A 69 -0.68 -4.73 -6.98
N ARG A 70 -1.03 -3.45 -6.86
CA ARG A 70 -0.44 -2.37 -7.65
C ARG A 70 1.04 -2.18 -7.36
N THR A 71 1.43 -2.29 -6.09
CA THR A 71 2.82 -2.19 -5.69
C THR A 71 3.66 -3.33 -6.28
N ILE A 72 3.16 -4.57 -6.18
CA ILE A 72 3.87 -5.73 -6.71
C ILE A 72 3.93 -5.69 -8.24
N GLU A 73 2.88 -5.26 -8.92
CA GLU A 73 2.88 -5.07 -10.37
C GLU A 73 3.97 -4.09 -10.82
N TRP A 74 4.15 -3.00 -10.08
CA TRP A 74 5.20 -2.04 -10.37
C TRP A 74 6.58 -2.68 -10.30
N TYR A 75 6.89 -3.39 -9.21
CA TYR A 75 8.18 -4.06 -9.03
C TYR A 75 8.37 -5.17 -10.05
N LYS A 76 7.36 -5.97 -10.28
CA LYS A 76 7.41 -7.09 -11.23
C LYS A 76 7.70 -6.58 -12.65
N THR A 77 7.02 -5.52 -13.06
CA THR A 77 7.23 -4.91 -14.37
C THR A 77 8.65 -4.36 -14.50
N PHE A 78 9.13 -3.69 -13.46
CA PHE A 78 10.50 -3.14 -13.46
C PHE A 78 11.55 -4.24 -13.56
N TYR A 79 11.42 -5.30 -12.73
CA TYR A 79 12.42 -6.38 -12.74
C TYR A 79 12.38 -7.22 -14.00
N ASN A 80 11.22 -7.40 -14.62
CA ASN A 80 11.08 -8.24 -15.80
C ASN A 80 11.43 -7.50 -17.11
N SER A 81 11.15 -6.21 -17.19
CA SER A 81 11.30 -5.45 -18.44
C SER A 81 12.07 -4.14 -18.29
N GLY A 82 12.41 -3.72 -17.08
CA GLY A 82 13.06 -2.44 -16.83
C GLY A 82 12.14 -1.23 -17.03
N THR A 83 10.86 -1.45 -17.26
CA THR A 83 9.89 -0.38 -17.51
C THR A 83 9.39 0.20 -16.19
N ILE A 84 9.33 1.52 -16.11
CA ILE A 84 8.79 2.26 -14.95
C ILE A 84 7.37 2.67 -15.28
N ILE A 85 6.40 2.17 -14.51
CA ILE A 85 4.96 2.41 -14.76
C ILE A 85 4.33 3.37 -13.75
N SER A 86 5.12 4.23 -13.12
CA SER A 86 4.63 5.16 -12.08
C SER A 86 3.54 6.09 -12.59
N GLU A 87 3.67 6.62 -13.80
CA GLU A 87 2.64 7.48 -14.38
C GLU A 87 1.33 6.74 -14.59
N GLN A 88 1.39 5.49 -15.07
CA GLN A 88 0.20 4.67 -15.26
C GLN A 88 -0.48 4.39 -13.92
N VAL A 89 0.29 4.03 -12.90
CA VAL A 89 -0.23 3.76 -11.56
C VAL A 89 -0.89 5.02 -10.99
N LEU A 90 -0.28 6.18 -11.14
CA LEU A 90 -0.85 7.45 -10.69
C LEU A 90 -2.16 7.76 -11.43
N THR A 91 -2.19 7.56 -12.75
CA THR A 91 -3.40 7.75 -13.55
C THR A 91 -4.53 6.85 -13.09
N ASP A 92 -4.23 5.57 -12.83
CA ASP A 92 -5.20 4.61 -12.32
C ASP A 92 -5.72 5.02 -10.94
N TYR A 93 -4.83 5.49 -10.07
CA TYR A 93 -5.17 5.95 -8.74
C TYR A 93 -6.14 7.15 -8.79
N ILE A 94 -5.86 8.12 -9.64
CA ILE A 94 -6.71 9.30 -9.81
C ILE A 94 -8.07 8.89 -10.40
N SER A 95 -8.08 8.01 -11.38
CA SER A 95 -9.32 7.50 -11.98
C SER A 95 -10.20 6.80 -10.95
N ASP A 96 -9.61 5.93 -10.12
CA ASP A 96 -10.33 5.24 -9.06
C ASP A 96 -10.85 6.20 -7.99
N ALA A 97 -10.07 7.25 -7.68
CA ALA A 97 -10.50 8.29 -6.75
C ALA A 97 -11.71 9.07 -7.29
N GLN A 98 -11.73 9.36 -8.58
CA GLN A 98 -12.85 10.04 -9.23
C GLN A 98 -14.11 9.18 -9.22
N GLU A 99 -13.98 7.86 -9.46
CA GLU A 99 -15.10 6.94 -9.35
C GLU A 99 -15.70 6.91 -7.94
N LYS A 100 -14.87 7.06 -6.91
CA LYS A 100 -15.32 7.13 -5.52
C LYS A 100 -15.79 8.51 -5.10
N CYS A 101 -15.77 9.49 -6.01
CA CYS A 101 -16.19 10.88 -5.76
C CYS A 101 -15.48 11.54 -4.58
N LEU A 102 -14.18 11.31 -4.45
CA LEU A 102 -13.38 11.88 -3.38
C LEU A 102 -13.14 13.38 -3.62
N ASP A 103 -13.22 14.17 -2.56
CA ASP A 103 -13.20 15.64 -2.67
C ASP A 103 -11.90 16.20 -3.24
N TRP A 104 -10.77 15.57 -2.95
CA TRP A 104 -9.47 16.07 -3.36
C TRP A 104 -9.21 15.96 -4.88
N CYS A 105 -9.99 15.17 -5.59
CA CYS A 105 -9.79 14.94 -7.02
C CYS A 105 -10.92 15.47 -7.91
N LYS A 106 -11.83 16.24 -7.30
CA LYS A 106 -12.94 16.86 -8.04
C LYS A 106 -12.47 18.09 -8.81
#